data_18d414444c0a6b951d9050e62d0062ac
#
_entry.id   18d414444c0a6b951d9050e62d0062ac
#
_cell.length_a   1.000
_cell.length_b   1.000
_cell.length_c   1.000
_cell.angle_alpha   90.00
_cell.angle_beta   90.00
_cell.angle_gamma   90.00
#
_symmetry.space_group_name_H-M   'P 1'
#
loop_
_entity.id
_entity.type
_entity.pdbx_description
1 polymer ?
#
loop_
_entity_poly.entity_id
_entity_poly.type
_entity_poly.pdbx_seq_one_letter_code
_entity_poly.pdbx_strand_id
1 'polypeptide(L)'
;TQWYPKPAVYDKNGWNPMPYLNQGEFYSEFGSFNVSITIPENYVVGSTGDLQNASEIKFMNNLAKKTEANLMSLVAKSTNDAVDTPFPPSSDKFKTIRYTQNNVHDFAWFADKRYVVLKGSVELPRTEKIVDTWALFVPQNAQHWQYAIDYLNDGTYYYSLWNGNYPYRHVTAVDGTISAGGGMEYPNVTVIGNSSSKEELEIVIVHEVGHNWFYGIIGNNERVHGWMDEGINTLNEVRYIQTKYPGNTRFSDMVLNGRFHLNDLDYHDMGDLIYRFTHTAGADQPIETHSKDFSSANYGIIMYQKTGLIFYYLKDYLGDLEFDRIMHAYFDNWKFKHPQPEDLRILFENETGKDLSWFFDDLIQTTNHLDFKIIRVKPELKNGCVVKVKNVGQVNGPIEINAFKNDDLIETSW
;
A
#
# COMPACT_ATOMS: atom_id res chain seq x y z
N THR A 1 15.64 -7.64 -2.75
CA THR A 1 16.48 -8.63 -3.48
C THR A 1 16.46 -9.99 -2.81
N GLN A 2 16.36 -11.04 -3.62
CA GLN A 2 16.31 -12.43 -3.17
C GLN A 2 17.73 -12.93 -2.82
N TRP A 3 18.23 -12.61 -1.62
CA TRP A 3 19.63 -12.86 -1.24
C TRP A 3 19.89 -14.23 -0.61
N TYR A 4 18.83 -15.02 -0.36
CA TYR A 4 18.94 -16.38 0.18
C TYR A 4 17.88 -17.28 -0.49
N PRO A 5 18.08 -18.60 -0.53
CA PRO A 5 17.09 -19.53 -1.07
C PRO A 5 15.89 -19.65 -0.13
N LYS A 6 14.68 -19.60 -0.70
CA LYS A 6 13.42 -19.74 0.03
C LYS A 6 12.74 -21.05 -0.34
N PRO A 7 12.04 -21.73 0.59
CA PRO A 7 11.18 -22.84 0.25
C PRO A 7 10.02 -22.36 -0.62
N ALA A 8 9.64 -23.15 -1.62
CA ALA A 8 8.40 -22.91 -2.36
C ALA A 8 7.20 -23.08 -1.42
N VAL A 9 6.15 -22.27 -1.64
CA VAL A 9 4.90 -22.41 -0.90
C VAL A 9 4.16 -23.69 -1.35
N TYR A 10 3.63 -24.43 -0.38
CA TYR A 10 2.70 -25.51 -0.59
C TYR A 10 1.31 -25.10 -0.09
N ASP A 11 0.45 -24.69 -1.00
CA ASP A 11 -0.91 -24.27 -0.68
C ASP A 11 -1.96 -25.34 -1.06
N LYS A 12 -3.25 -24.98 -1.00
CA LYS A 12 -4.35 -25.91 -1.36
C LYS A 12 -4.30 -26.44 -2.79
N ASN A 13 -3.57 -25.78 -3.68
CA ASN A 13 -3.38 -26.15 -5.08
C ASN A 13 -2.07 -26.94 -5.32
N GLY A 14 -1.26 -27.15 -4.27
CA GLY A 14 -0.01 -27.88 -4.32
C GLY A 14 1.24 -27.01 -4.24
N TRP A 15 2.35 -27.49 -4.79
CA TRP A 15 3.62 -26.77 -4.81
C TRP A 15 3.64 -25.64 -5.82
N ASN A 16 4.15 -24.46 -5.40
CA ASN A 16 4.33 -23.27 -6.23
C ASN A 16 5.82 -22.97 -6.47
N PRO A 17 6.55 -23.80 -7.26
CA PRO A 17 7.99 -23.64 -7.48
C PRO A 17 8.24 -22.59 -8.57
N MET A 18 8.00 -21.32 -8.29
CA MET A 18 8.10 -20.26 -9.28
C MET A 18 9.43 -19.52 -9.16
N PRO A 19 10.11 -19.19 -10.29
CA PRO A 19 11.27 -18.32 -10.27
C PRO A 19 10.87 -16.89 -9.92
N TYR A 20 11.84 -16.07 -9.52
CA TYR A 20 11.65 -14.63 -9.41
C TYR A 20 11.26 -14.04 -10.77
N LEU A 21 10.26 -13.16 -10.77
CA LEU A 21 9.75 -12.45 -11.94
C LEU A 21 9.91 -10.94 -11.73
N ASN A 22 9.89 -10.19 -12.83
CA ASN A 22 9.95 -8.73 -12.79
C ASN A 22 8.61 -8.07 -12.40
N GLN A 23 7.53 -8.83 -12.42
CA GLN A 23 6.17 -8.42 -12.05
C GLN A 23 5.54 -9.53 -11.24
N GLY A 24 4.84 -9.20 -10.13
CA GLY A 24 4.32 -10.18 -9.18
C GLY A 24 5.47 -10.88 -8.48
N GLU A 25 6.06 -10.21 -7.51
CA GLU A 25 7.42 -10.50 -7.08
C GLU A 25 7.50 -11.66 -6.10
N PHE A 26 6.50 -11.78 -5.22
CA PHE A 26 6.60 -12.63 -4.05
C PHE A 26 5.53 -13.71 -3.99
N TYR A 27 5.95 -14.86 -3.53
CA TYR A 27 5.13 -15.89 -2.92
C TYR A 27 6.03 -16.79 -2.09
N SER A 28 6.02 -16.61 -0.77
CA SER A 28 6.95 -17.27 0.14
C SER A 28 6.25 -17.72 1.41
N GLU A 29 6.71 -18.84 1.99
CA GLU A 29 6.13 -19.43 3.19
C GLU A 29 6.48 -18.63 4.45
N PHE A 30 5.54 -18.53 5.38
CA PHE A 30 5.77 -17.92 6.69
C PHE A 30 6.73 -18.75 7.55
N GLY A 31 7.62 -18.04 8.25
CA GLY A 31 8.61 -18.69 9.10
C GLY A 31 9.09 -17.81 10.24
N SER A 32 10.08 -18.33 10.95
CA SER A 32 10.80 -17.62 12.00
C SER A 32 12.23 -17.40 11.57
N PHE A 33 12.67 -16.15 11.68
CA PHE A 33 14.02 -15.75 11.33
C PHE A 33 14.84 -15.35 12.55
N ASN A 34 16.10 -15.77 12.56
CA ASN A 34 17.09 -15.39 13.54
C ASN A 34 18.40 -15.12 12.80
N VAL A 35 18.64 -13.83 12.50
CA VAL A 35 19.69 -13.41 11.59
C VAL A 35 20.71 -12.58 12.33
N SER A 36 21.99 -12.92 12.12
CA SER A 36 23.14 -12.16 12.62
C SER A 36 23.87 -11.50 11.45
N ILE A 37 24.01 -10.18 11.48
CA ILE A 37 24.68 -9.37 10.46
C ILE A 37 25.99 -8.86 11.04
N THR A 38 27.12 -9.26 10.44
CA THR A 38 28.44 -8.74 10.80
C THR A 38 28.88 -7.71 9.78
N ILE A 39 29.09 -6.47 10.24
CA ILE A 39 29.31 -5.31 9.39
C ILE A 39 30.27 -4.32 10.08
N PRO A 40 31.01 -3.45 9.36
CA PRO A 40 31.81 -2.41 10.00
C PRO A 40 30.97 -1.56 10.97
N GLU A 41 31.54 -1.21 12.13
CA GLU A 41 30.78 -0.66 13.27
C GLU A 41 30.07 0.67 12.98
N ASN A 42 30.53 1.43 11.97
CA ASN A 42 29.96 2.72 11.59
C ASN A 42 28.73 2.64 10.64
N TYR A 43 28.32 1.44 10.25
CA TYR A 43 27.09 1.30 9.46
C TYR A 43 25.84 1.36 10.35
N VAL A 44 24.81 2.00 9.81
CA VAL A 44 23.45 2.01 10.37
C VAL A 44 22.62 0.99 9.60
N VAL A 45 21.90 0.13 10.30
CA VAL A 45 21.16 -0.98 9.71
C VAL A 45 19.68 -0.88 10.00
N GLY A 46 18.84 -0.90 8.95
CA GLY A 46 17.41 -1.16 9.01
C GLY A 46 17.12 -2.58 8.54
N SER A 47 16.27 -3.31 9.25
CA SER A 47 16.08 -4.74 8.97
C SER A 47 14.68 -5.21 9.36
N THR A 48 14.23 -6.25 8.69
CA THR A 48 13.15 -7.11 9.19
C THR A 48 13.51 -7.59 10.60
N GLY A 49 12.54 -7.56 11.51
CA GLY A 49 12.64 -8.15 12.84
C GLY A 49 13.13 -7.22 13.94
N ASP A 50 12.89 -7.69 15.16
CA ASP A 50 13.25 -6.98 16.37
C ASP A 50 14.76 -7.06 16.62
N LEU A 51 15.39 -5.89 16.81
CA LEU A 51 16.80 -5.77 17.18
C LEU A 51 17.06 -6.29 18.59
N GLN A 52 18.00 -7.21 18.75
CA GLN A 52 18.26 -7.91 20.02
C GLN A 52 19.42 -7.32 20.84
N ASN A 53 20.35 -6.62 20.21
CA ASN A 53 21.55 -6.11 20.89
C ASN A 53 21.29 -4.80 21.63
N ALA A 54 21.35 -4.80 22.95
CA ALA A 54 21.13 -3.60 23.77
C ALA A 54 22.07 -2.43 23.43
N SER A 55 23.33 -2.74 23.06
CA SER A 55 24.31 -1.73 22.61
C SER A 55 23.87 -1.04 21.30
N GLU A 56 23.34 -1.82 20.34
CA GLU A 56 22.87 -1.28 19.05
C GLU A 56 21.56 -0.52 19.22
N ILE A 57 20.64 -1.01 20.05
CA ILE A 57 19.41 -0.26 20.42
C ILE A 57 19.79 1.11 20.99
N LYS A 58 20.77 1.15 21.89
CA LYS A 58 21.27 2.42 22.45
C LYS A 58 21.91 3.31 21.38
N PHE A 59 22.71 2.72 20.48
CA PHE A 59 23.31 3.43 19.36
C PHE A 59 22.26 4.08 18.45
N MET A 60 21.26 3.32 18.02
CA MET A 60 20.16 3.79 17.18
C MET A 60 19.35 4.90 17.86
N ASN A 61 18.98 4.72 19.14
CA ASN A 61 18.26 5.77 19.89
C ASN A 61 19.10 7.05 20.06
N ASN A 62 20.42 6.95 20.29
CA ASN A 62 21.28 8.12 20.37
C ASN A 62 21.41 8.82 19.02
N LEU A 63 21.46 8.06 17.93
CA LEU A 63 21.52 8.62 16.58
C LEU A 63 20.21 9.34 16.25
N ALA A 64 19.06 8.76 16.61
CA ALA A 64 17.76 9.40 16.42
C ALA A 64 17.68 10.76 17.17
N LYS A 65 18.08 10.80 18.46
CA LYS A 65 18.13 12.05 19.21
C LYS A 65 19.07 13.09 18.60
N LYS A 66 20.22 12.65 18.07
CA LYS A 66 21.17 13.53 17.38
C LYS A 66 20.59 14.07 16.07
N THR A 67 19.89 13.22 15.30
CA THR A 67 19.24 13.65 14.06
C THR A 67 18.14 14.66 14.36
N GLU A 68 17.26 14.39 15.30
CA GLU A 68 16.19 15.28 15.73
C GLU A 68 16.72 16.67 16.13
N ALA A 69 17.75 16.71 16.97
CA ALA A 69 18.37 17.95 17.42
C ALA A 69 19.01 18.78 16.28
N ASN A 70 19.34 18.16 15.15
CA ASN A 70 19.98 18.78 14.00
C ASN A 70 19.11 18.81 12.73
N LEU A 71 17.85 18.38 12.82
CA LEU A 71 17.00 18.16 11.66
C LEU A 71 16.86 19.39 10.77
N MET A 72 16.58 20.55 11.35
CA MET A 72 16.47 21.81 10.61
C MET A 72 17.75 22.17 9.85
N SER A 73 18.91 21.88 10.42
CA SER A 73 20.20 22.11 9.75
C SER A 73 20.43 21.11 8.60
N LEU A 74 20.00 19.87 8.77
CA LEU A 74 20.06 18.85 7.71
C LEU A 74 19.17 19.24 6.54
N VAL A 75 17.93 19.65 6.83
CA VAL A 75 16.97 20.13 5.82
C VAL A 75 17.50 21.34 5.06
N ALA A 76 18.02 22.34 5.77
CA ALA A 76 18.58 23.53 5.12
C ALA A 76 19.79 23.23 4.22
N LYS A 77 20.56 22.19 4.53
CA LYS A 77 21.69 21.75 3.69
C LYS A 77 21.24 20.93 2.49
N SER A 78 20.20 20.12 2.63
CA SER A 78 19.69 19.28 1.54
C SER A 78 19.03 20.08 0.40
N THR A 79 18.57 21.31 0.66
CA THR A 79 18.00 22.21 -0.35
C THR A 79 19.05 22.90 -1.22
N ASN A 80 20.31 22.86 -0.84
CA ASN A 80 21.41 23.43 -1.63
C ASN A 80 22.03 22.34 -2.49
N ASP A 81 21.78 22.36 -3.78
CA ASP A 81 22.12 21.37 -4.84
C ASP A 81 23.61 20.89 -4.92
N ALA A 82 24.45 21.14 -3.97
CA ALA A 82 25.88 20.96 -4.09
C ALA A 82 26.54 20.18 -2.94
N VAL A 83 25.80 19.53 -2.05
CA VAL A 83 26.46 18.74 -1.00
C VAL A 83 26.65 17.29 -1.49
N ASP A 84 27.68 17.12 -2.33
CA ASP A 84 28.30 15.79 -2.46
C ASP A 84 28.80 15.40 -1.06
N THR A 85 27.98 14.62 -0.36
CA THR A 85 28.36 14.11 0.96
C THR A 85 29.30 12.93 0.69
N PRO A 86 30.62 13.11 0.88
CA PRO A 86 31.55 12.05 0.56
C PRO A 86 31.21 10.81 1.39
N PHE A 87 31.31 9.66 0.79
CA PHE A 87 31.19 8.38 1.49
C PHE A 87 32.26 8.30 2.58
N PRO A 88 31.92 8.26 3.86
CA PRO A 88 32.92 8.08 4.89
C PRO A 88 33.61 6.72 4.71
N PRO A 89 34.91 6.56 5.07
CA PRO A 89 35.55 5.25 5.04
C PRO A 89 34.82 4.27 5.97
N SER A 90 34.83 2.99 5.62
CA SER A 90 34.33 1.96 6.55
C SER A 90 35.29 1.84 7.73
N SER A 91 34.73 1.59 8.92
CA SER A 91 35.52 1.30 10.11
C SER A 91 36.32 -0.01 9.95
N ASP A 92 37.54 -0.05 10.46
CA ASP A 92 38.31 -1.28 10.56
C ASP A 92 37.78 -2.24 11.65
N LYS A 93 36.93 -1.72 12.54
CA LYS A 93 36.24 -2.53 13.57
C LYS A 93 34.90 -2.98 13.06
N PHE A 94 34.49 -4.18 13.49
CA PHE A 94 33.24 -4.79 13.12
C PHE A 94 32.32 -4.92 14.34
N LYS A 95 31.03 -4.89 14.07
CA LYS A 95 29.95 -5.25 15.01
C LYS A 95 29.14 -6.39 14.43
N THR A 96 28.56 -7.21 15.32
CA THR A 96 27.56 -8.23 14.94
C THR A 96 26.24 -7.85 15.58
N ILE A 97 25.22 -7.66 14.73
CA ILE A 97 23.88 -7.26 15.10
C ILE A 97 22.95 -8.44 14.86
N ARG A 98 22.07 -8.73 15.83
CA ARG A 98 21.14 -9.84 15.75
C ARG A 98 19.69 -9.32 15.70
N TYR A 99 18.93 -9.85 14.73
CA TYR A 99 17.50 -9.61 14.57
C TYR A 99 16.72 -10.91 14.68
N THR A 100 15.53 -10.86 15.24
CA THR A 100 14.62 -12.02 15.30
C THR A 100 13.22 -11.60 14.92
N GLN A 101 12.53 -12.42 14.13
CA GLN A 101 11.14 -12.20 13.75
C GLN A 101 10.44 -13.54 13.55
N ASN A 102 9.22 -13.65 14.05
CA ASN A 102 8.30 -14.76 13.79
C ASN A 102 7.19 -14.30 12.83
N ASN A 103 6.61 -15.26 12.15
CA ASN A 103 5.45 -15.04 11.28
C ASN A 103 5.70 -14.01 10.18
N VAL A 104 6.83 -14.12 9.49
CA VAL A 104 7.15 -13.34 8.29
C VAL A 104 7.58 -14.29 7.17
N HIS A 105 7.29 -13.90 5.94
CA HIS A 105 7.59 -14.69 4.74
C HIS A 105 8.96 -14.36 4.12
N ASP A 106 9.62 -13.31 4.58
CA ASP A 106 10.92 -12.86 4.09
C ASP A 106 11.73 -12.17 5.17
N PHE A 107 13.01 -11.94 4.86
CA PHE A 107 13.92 -11.20 5.71
C PHE A 107 14.82 -10.31 4.85
N ALA A 108 14.66 -9.01 4.96
CA ALA A 108 15.49 -8.02 4.28
C ALA A 108 16.26 -7.16 5.28
N TRP A 109 17.38 -6.60 4.84
CA TRP A 109 18.16 -5.63 5.59
C TRP A 109 18.88 -4.65 4.66
N PHE A 110 19.02 -3.43 5.13
CA PHE A 110 19.63 -2.31 4.42
C PHE A 110 20.64 -1.66 5.33
N ALA A 111 21.75 -1.18 4.76
CA ALA A 111 22.82 -0.60 5.55
C ALA A 111 23.55 0.52 4.81
N ASP A 112 23.70 1.67 5.44
CA ASP A 112 24.52 2.75 4.94
C ASP A 112 25.23 3.47 6.12
N LYS A 113 26.46 3.91 5.90
CA LYS A 113 27.23 4.68 6.90
C LYS A 113 26.81 6.14 6.99
N ARG A 114 26.03 6.59 6.01
CA ARG A 114 25.52 7.97 5.93
C ARG A 114 24.14 8.12 6.57
N TYR A 115 23.44 7.02 6.84
CA TYR A 115 22.08 7.11 7.37
C TYR A 115 22.02 7.95 8.64
N VAL A 116 21.14 8.92 8.59
CA VAL A 116 20.55 9.57 9.76
C VAL A 116 19.25 8.86 10.10
N VAL A 117 18.84 8.95 11.36
CA VAL A 117 17.70 8.18 11.87
C VAL A 117 16.70 9.11 12.50
N LEU A 118 15.44 8.97 12.14
CA LEU A 118 14.31 9.48 12.95
C LEU A 118 13.61 8.31 13.63
N LYS A 119 13.04 8.58 14.79
CA LYS A 119 12.25 7.63 15.55
C LYS A 119 10.98 8.27 16.05
N GLY A 120 9.88 7.54 15.92
CA GLY A 120 8.59 7.87 16.49
C GLY A 120 7.91 6.64 17.05
N SER A 121 6.64 6.78 17.31
CA SER A 121 5.77 5.66 17.70
C SER A 121 4.32 6.02 17.41
N VAL A 122 3.50 5.01 17.21
CA VAL A 122 2.06 5.13 17.00
C VAL A 122 1.31 4.17 17.93
N GLU A 123 0.27 4.68 18.59
CA GLU A 123 -0.70 3.84 19.31
C GLU A 123 -1.74 3.34 18.31
N LEU A 124 -1.94 2.02 18.28
CA LEU A 124 -2.89 1.42 17.35
C LEU A 124 -4.33 1.66 17.79
N PRO A 125 -5.26 1.79 16.82
CA PRO A 125 -6.67 2.05 17.13
C PRO A 125 -7.29 0.91 17.95
N ARG A 126 -8.15 1.27 18.90
CA ARG A 126 -8.92 0.33 19.75
C ARG A 126 -8.06 -0.60 20.63
N THR A 127 -6.83 -0.23 20.92
CA THR A 127 -5.90 -1.01 21.74
C THR A 127 -4.85 -0.08 22.37
N GLU A 128 -4.17 -0.52 23.42
CA GLU A 128 -3.04 0.20 24.04
C GLU A 128 -1.68 -0.21 23.42
N LYS A 129 -1.71 -0.95 22.32
CA LYS A 129 -0.47 -1.40 21.66
C LYS A 129 0.23 -0.23 20.98
N ILE A 130 1.49 -0.03 21.32
CA ILE A 130 2.36 0.96 20.68
C ILE A 130 3.30 0.24 19.71
N VAL A 131 3.46 0.80 18.52
CA VAL A 131 4.40 0.34 17.49
C VAL A 131 5.48 1.41 17.32
N ASP A 132 6.76 1.02 17.41
CA ASP A 132 7.89 1.92 17.12
C ASP A 132 8.00 2.18 15.61
N THR A 133 8.19 3.43 15.22
CA THR A 133 8.40 3.83 13.82
C THR A 133 9.80 4.38 13.62
N TRP A 134 10.46 3.94 12.54
CA TRP A 134 11.83 4.31 12.23
C TRP A 134 11.97 4.75 10.79
N ALA A 135 12.66 5.87 10.56
CA ALA A 135 13.03 6.32 9.23
C ALA A 135 14.55 6.48 9.14
N LEU A 136 15.15 5.77 8.19
CA LEU A 136 16.58 5.76 7.93
C LEU A 136 16.83 6.35 6.54
N PHE A 137 17.50 7.48 6.45
CA PHE A 137 17.69 8.17 5.17
C PHE A 137 19.06 8.86 5.07
N VAL A 138 19.48 9.13 3.84
CA VAL A 138 20.71 9.88 3.61
C VAL A 138 20.47 11.39 3.79
N PRO A 139 21.45 12.17 4.30
CA PRO A 139 21.26 13.59 4.58
C PRO A 139 20.77 14.42 3.38
N GLN A 140 21.10 14.02 2.16
CA GLN A 140 20.68 14.70 0.94
C GLN A 140 19.15 14.70 0.76
N ASN A 141 18.45 13.70 1.26
CA ASN A 141 17.00 13.55 1.13
C ASN A 141 16.23 14.11 2.32
N ALA A 142 16.92 14.80 3.27
CA ALA A 142 16.31 15.31 4.50
C ALA A 142 15.12 16.25 4.24
N GLN A 143 15.11 17.00 3.13
CA GLN A 143 14.01 17.90 2.77
C GLN A 143 12.65 17.19 2.72
N HIS A 144 12.60 15.99 2.16
CA HIS A 144 11.37 15.20 2.05
C HIS A 144 11.21 14.26 3.25
N TRP A 145 12.28 13.61 3.68
CA TRP A 145 12.27 12.60 4.73
C TRP A 145 12.03 13.12 6.16
N GLN A 146 12.10 14.44 6.39
CA GLN A 146 11.79 15.03 7.70
C GLN A 146 10.39 14.70 8.22
N TYR A 147 9.45 14.34 7.32
CA TYR A 147 8.07 13.99 7.65
C TYR A 147 7.81 12.47 7.67
N ALA A 148 8.82 11.65 7.39
CA ALA A 148 8.64 10.21 7.20
C ALA A 148 8.06 9.49 8.43
N ILE A 149 8.31 9.99 9.64
CA ILE A 149 7.71 9.45 10.87
C ILE A 149 6.20 9.65 10.89
N ASP A 150 5.71 10.82 10.47
CA ASP A 150 4.28 11.09 10.40
C ASP A 150 3.60 10.16 9.38
N TYR A 151 4.23 9.94 8.23
CA TYR A 151 3.74 9.04 7.19
C TYR A 151 3.70 7.57 7.64
N LEU A 152 4.74 7.11 8.35
CA LEU A 152 4.78 5.78 8.95
C LEU A 152 3.72 5.59 10.03
N ASN A 153 3.55 6.60 10.89
CA ASN A 153 2.54 6.59 11.95
C ASN A 153 1.13 6.52 11.35
N ASP A 154 0.85 7.37 10.38
CA ASP A 154 -0.46 7.45 9.73
C ASP A 154 -0.77 6.18 8.95
N GLY A 155 0.14 5.69 8.11
CA GLY A 155 -0.02 4.43 7.40
C GLY A 155 -0.31 3.27 8.35
N THR A 156 0.50 3.13 9.40
CA THR A 156 0.31 2.07 10.40
C THR A 156 -1.02 2.20 11.15
N TYR A 157 -1.45 3.43 11.48
CA TYR A 157 -2.71 3.69 12.16
C TYR A 157 -3.92 3.39 11.29
N TYR A 158 -3.99 3.96 10.08
CA TYR A 158 -5.17 3.84 9.22
C TYR A 158 -5.35 2.43 8.68
N TYR A 159 -4.27 1.74 8.29
CA TYR A 159 -4.38 0.34 7.89
C TYR A 159 -4.81 -0.55 9.05
N SER A 160 -4.33 -0.27 10.27
CA SER A 160 -4.82 -0.96 11.48
C SER A 160 -6.30 -0.69 11.75
N LEU A 161 -6.74 0.54 11.51
CA LEU A 161 -8.14 0.95 11.73
C LEU A 161 -9.09 0.22 10.78
N TRP A 162 -8.72 0.08 9.51
CA TRP A 162 -9.60 -0.44 8.46
C TRP A 162 -9.48 -1.95 8.25
N ASN A 163 -8.31 -2.54 8.46
CA ASN A 163 -8.06 -3.93 8.06
C ASN A 163 -7.70 -4.87 9.21
N GLY A 164 -7.29 -4.36 10.38
CA GLY A 164 -6.87 -5.18 11.53
C GLY A 164 -5.52 -4.73 12.08
N ASN A 165 -5.32 -4.91 13.39
CA ASN A 165 -4.17 -4.32 14.08
C ASN A 165 -2.83 -4.92 13.64
N TYR A 166 -1.88 -4.06 13.34
CA TYR A 166 -0.49 -4.41 13.02
C TYR A 166 0.12 -5.34 14.10
N PRO A 167 0.62 -6.53 13.75
CA PRO A 167 1.01 -7.51 14.75
C PRO A 167 2.43 -7.32 15.29
N TYR A 168 3.32 -6.66 14.55
CA TYR A 168 4.73 -6.53 14.89
C TYR A 168 5.00 -5.37 15.85
N ARG A 169 6.25 -5.20 16.31
CA ARG A 169 6.65 -4.17 17.29
C ARG A 169 7.13 -2.88 16.65
N HIS A 170 7.57 -2.95 15.40
CA HIS A 170 8.08 -1.80 14.67
C HIS A 170 7.68 -1.83 13.20
N VAL A 171 7.77 -0.68 12.57
CA VAL A 171 7.76 -0.49 11.13
C VAL A 171 8.87 0.49 10.77
N THR A 172 9.59 0.21 9.69
CA THR A 172 10.77 0.99 9.29
C THR A 172 10.69 1.34 7.82
N ALA A 173 10.90 2.61 7.47
CA ALA A 173 11.16 3.03 6.09
C ALA A 173 12.65 3.34 5.92
N VAL A 174 13.22 2.86 4.83
CA VAL A 174 14.64 3.03 4.50
C VAL A 174 14.76 3.69 3.13
N ASP A 175 15.49 4.80 3.08
CA ASP A 175 15.88 5.48 1.85
C ASP A 175 16.90 4.62 1.10
N GLY A 176 16.57 4.20 -0.11
CA GLY A 176 17.43 3.32 -0.87
C GLY A 176 17.31 3.49 -2.37
N THR A 177 18.24 2.90 -3.08
CA THR A 177 18.22 2.85 -4.54
C THR A 177 17.61 1.53 -4.97
N ILE A 178 16.43 1.62 -5.59
CA ILE A 178 15.74 0.48 -6.19
C ILE A 178 15.52 0.73 -7.67
N SER A 179 15.49 -0.34 -8.46
CA SER A 179 15.24 -0.29 -9.90
C SER A 179 13.80 -0.69 -10.26
N ALA A 180 13.03 -1.16 -9.28
CA ALA A 180 11.71 -1.75 -9.47
C ALA A 180 10.55 -0.75 -9.34
N GLY A 181 10.80 0.53 -9.05
CA GLY A 181 9.73 1.52 -8.91
C GLY A 181 9.87 2.39 -7.67
N GLY A 182 8.74 2.82 -7.07
CA GLY A 182 8.70 3.74 -5.94
C GLY A 182 9.19 3.16 -4.62
N GLY A 183 8.90 1.89 -4.37
CA GLY A 183 9.26 1.19 -3.13
C GLY A 183 9.40 -0.31 -3.29
N MET A 184 9.59 -1.00 -2.17
CA MET A 184 9.59 -2.46 -2.05
C MET A 184 9.26 -2.87 -0.61
N GLU A 185 8.30 -3.75 -0.49
CA GLU A 185 7.51 -4.08 0.69
C GLU A 185 8.05 -5.24 1.53
N TYR A 186 9.27 -5.21 1.96
CA TYR A 186 9.76 -6.27 2.87
C TYR A 186 9.09 -6.22 4.24
N PRO A 187 8.88 -7.37 4.92
CA PRO A 187 8.20 -7.40 6.21
C PRO A 187 8.84 -6.47 7.24
N ASN A 188 8.03 -5.58 7.79
CA ASN A 188 8.34 -4.51 8.77
C ASN A 188 9.55 -3.61 8.47
N VAL A 189 10.13 -3.72 7.27
CA VAL A 189 11.11 -2.78 6.72
C VAL A 189 10.87 -2.56 5.23
N THR A 190 10.44 -1.38 4.86
CA THR A 190 10.24 -1.04 3.45
C THR A 190 11.37 -0.16 2.93
N VAL A 191 11.83 -0.42 1.70
CA VAL A 191 12.80 0.44 1.03
C VAL A 191 12.11 1.37 0.07
N ILE A 192 12.40 2.66 0.17
CA ILE A 192 11.77 3.73 -0.62
C ILE A 192 12.81 4.30 -1.60
N GLY A 193 12.42 4.40 -2.85
CA GLY A 193 13.22 5.04 -3.89
C GLY A 193 13.24 6.56 -3.81
N ASN A 194 13.85 7.20 -4.79
CA ASN A 194 13.88 8.65 -4.85
C ASN A 194 12.49 9.22 -5.15
N SER A 195 12.05 10.13 -4.32
CA SER A 195 10.79 10.88 -4.50
C SER A 195 11.08 12.33 -4.88
N SER A 196 10.30 12.86 -5.81
CA SER A 196 10.46 14.24 -6.31
C SER A 196 9.80 15.29 -5.42
N SER A 197 8.91 14.86 -4.52
CA SER A 197 8.19 15.71 -3.58
C SER A 197 7.96 14.98 -2.25
N LYS A 198 7.57 15.73 -1.23
CA LYS A 198 7.18 15.16 0.07
C LYS A 198 5.85 14.41 -0.01
N GLU A 199 4.95 14.86 -0.89
CA GLU A 199 3.65 14.24 -1.15
C GLU A 199 3.83 12.87 -1.83
N GLU A 200 4.70 12.80 -2.84
CA GLU A 200 5.06 11.52 -3.47
C GLU A 200 5.71 10.56 -2.46
N LEU A 201 6.62 11.07 -1.64
CA LEU A 201 7.24 10.27 -0.57
C LEU A 201 6.20 9.73 0.41
N GLU A 202 5.21 10.56 0.79
CA GLU A 202 4.12 10.17 1.67
C GLU A 202 3.31 9.01 1.09
N ILE A 203 2.87 9.17 -0.17
CA ILE A 203 2.07 8.16 -0.87
C ILE A 203 2.85 6.84 -0.92
N VAL A 204 4.11 6.87 -1.34
CA VAL A 204 4.94 5.67 -1.44
C VAL A 204 5.17 5.03 -0.07
N ILE A 205 5.49 5.79 0.98
CA ILE A 205 5.65 5.22 2.34
C ILE A 205 4.36 4.56 2.81
N VAL A 206 3.21 5.21 2.62
CA VAL A 206 1.91 4.67 3.05
C VAL A 206 1.54 3.40 2.27
N HIS A 207 1.79 3.39 0.96
CA HIS A 207 1.61 2.24 0.09
C HIS A 207 2.46 1.05 0.56
N GLU A 208 3.77 1.25 0.71
CA GLU A 208 4.69 0.20 1.12
C GLU A 208 4.45 -0.30 2.56
N VAL A 209 3.97 0.57 3.45
CA VAL A 209 3.51 0.16 4.79
C VAL A 209 2.28 -0.72 4.68
N GLY A 210 1.37 -0.42 3.75
CA GLY A 210 0.14 -1.17 3.51
C GLY A 210 0.38 -2.63 3.13
N HIS A 211 1.43 -2.90 2.39
CA HIS A 211 1.85 -4.25 2.05
C HIS A 211 2.24 -5.12 3.26
N ASN A 212 2.45 -4.55 4.45
CA ASN A 212 2.53 -5.39 5.64
C ASN A 212 1.22 -6.13 5.92
N TRP A 213 0.06 -5.62 5.50
CA TRP A 213 -1.23 -6.32 5.58
C TRP A 213 -1.44 -7.19 4.36
N PHE A 214 -1.39 -6.60 3.17
CA PHE A 214 -1.61 -7.27 1.90
C PHE A 214 -0.27 -7.80 1.39
N TYR A 215 -0.19 -9.08 1.20
CA TYR A 215 0.96 -9.94 1.07
C TYR A 215 1.72 -10.19 2.40
N GLY A 216 2.14 -9.18 3.13
CA GLY A 216 3.03 -9.33 4.28
C GLY A 216 2.46 -10.19 5.40
N ILE A 217 1.19 -10.00 5.77
CA ILE A 217 0.48 -10.76 6.81
C ILE A 217 -0.55 -11.70 6.18
N ILE A 218 -1.26 -11.26 5.17
CA ILE A 218 -2.19 -12.06 4.38
C ILE A 218 -1.45 -12.49 3.11
N GLY A 219 -0.78 -13.65 3.16
CA GLY A 219 0.20 -14.08 2.18
C GLY A 219 -0.41 -14.64 0.90
N ASN A 220 -1.11 -13.82 0.12
CA ASN A 220 -1.63 -14.20 -1.19
C ASN A 220 -0.50 -14.46 -2.21
N ASN A 221 -0.82 -15.11 -3.33
CA ASN A 221 0.12 -15.38 -4.41
C ASN A 221 0.14 -14.23 -5.41
N GLU A 222 1.05 -13.28 -5.26
CA GLU A 222 1.19 -12.13 -6.15
C GLU A 222 1.46 -12.49 -7.60
N ARG A 223 2.08 -13.64 -7.83
CA ARG A 223 2.43 -14.09 -9.19
C ARG A 223 1.20 -14.45 -10.01
N VAL A 224 0.16 -14.95 -9.35
CA VAL A 224 -1.08 -15.37 -9.99
C VAL A 224 -2.22 -14.40 -9.70
N HIS A 225 -2.31 -13.89 -8.49
CA HIS A 225 -3.41 -13.08 -7.97
C HIS A 225 -2.90 -11.76 -7.38
N GLY A 226 -2.03 -11.04 -8.09
CA GLY A 226 -1.40 -9.80 -7.62
C GLY A 226 -2.39 -8.72 -7.20
N TRP A 227 -3.60 -8.73 -7.73
CA TRP A 227 -4.66 -7.81 -7.36
C TRP A 227 -5.11 -7.90 -5.89
N MET A 228 -4.95 -9.08 -5.26
CA MET A 228 -5.26 -9.28 -3.83
C MET A 228 -4.27 -8.56 -2.92
N ASP A 229 -3.13 -8.21 -3.46
CA ASP A 229 -2.10 -7.40 -2.84
C ASP A 229 -2.20 -5.95 -3.31
N GLU A 230 -1.67 -5.64 -4.47
CA GLU A 230 -1.51 -4.29 -5.02
C GLU A 230 -2.83 -3.53 -5.17
N GLY A 231 -3.87 -4.22 -5.64
CA GLY A 231 -5.15 -3.58 -5.89
C GLY A 231 -5.90 -3.22 -4.61
N ILE A 232 -5.92 -4.12 -3.61
CA ILE A 232 -6.54 -3.84 -2.31
C ILE A 232 -5.69 -2.82 -1.55
N ASN A 233 -4.38 -2.85 -1.71
CA ASN A 233 -3.48 -1.85 -1.14
C ASN A 233 -3.76 -0.46 -1.75
N THR A 234 -3.92 -0.36 -3.06
CA THR A 234 -4.28 0.90 -3.76
C THR A 234 -5.63 1.46 -3.28
N LEU A 235 -6.64 0.62 -3.01
CA LEU A 235 -7.88 1.08 -2.37
C LEU A 235 -7.58 1.83 -1.06
N ASN A 236 -6.76 1.22 -0.18
CA ASN A 236 -6.46 1.80 1.13
C ASN A 236 -5.60 3.07 1.02
N GLU A 237 -4.71 3.15 0.03
CA GLU A 237 -3.96 4.36 -0.32
C GLU A 237 -4.90 5.51 -0.70
N VAL A 238 -5.87 5.26 -1.59
CA VAL A 238 -6.88 6.27 -1.97
C VAL A 238 -7.72 6.69 -0.75
N ARG A 239 -8.18 5.74 0.07
CA ARG A 239 -8.89 6.04 1.32
C ARG A 239 -8.07 6.91 2.26
N TYR A 240 -6.79 6.62 2.40
CA TYR A 240 -5.87 7.40 3.21
C TYR A 240 -5.81 8.86 2.76
N ILE A 241 -5.58 9.09 1.47
CA ILE A 241 -5.50 10.42 0.88
C ILE A 241 -6.79 11.20 1.13
N GLN A 242 -7.94 10.59 0.86
CA GLN A 242 -9.25 11.24 1.06
C GLN A 242 -9.54 11.53 2.53
N THR A 243 -9.11 10.65 3.44
CA THR A 243 -9.34 10.82 4.88
C THR A 243 -8.45 11.91 5.48
N LYS A 244 -7.19 11.94 5.10
CA LYS A 244 -6.20 12.88 5.64
C LYS A 244 -6.33 14.27 5.02
N TYR A 245 -6.69 14.36 3.75
CA TYR A 245 -6.71 15.59 2.97
C TYR A 245 -8.10 15.91 2.38
N PRO A 246 -9.16 15.98 3.19
CA PRO A 246 -10.52 16.21 2.67
C PRO A 246 -10.57 17.56 1.93
N GLY A 247 -10.96 17.51 0.65
CA GLY A 247 -11.05 18.69 -0.22
C GLY A 247 -9.70 19.22 -0.75
N ASN A 248 -8.58 18.53 -0.53
CA ASN A 248 -7.27 18.84 -1.12
C ASN A 248 -6.59 17.57 -1.64
N THR A 249 -7.24 16.89 -2.55
CA THR A 249 -6.85 15.59 -3.10
C THR A 249 -6.37 15.68 -4.55
N ARG A 250 -5.98 16.88 -5.01
CA ARG A 250 -5.59 17.08 -6.41
C ARG A 250 -4.34 16.30 -6.75
N PHE A 251 -4.46 15.43 -7.74
CA PHE A 251 -3.36 14.60 -8.24
C PHE A 251 -2.12 15.41 -8.64
N SER A 252 -2.31 16.55 -9.33
CA SER A 252 -1.21 17.39 -9.75
C SER A 252 -0.38 17.94 -8.60
N ASP A 253 -1.02 18.19 -7.45
CA ASP A 253 -0.33 18.71 -6.27
C ASP A 253 0.38 17.59 -5.51
N MET A 254 -0.19 16.39 -5.49
CA MET A 254 0.33 15.24 -4.75
C MET A 254 1.45 14.50 -5.50
N VAL A 255 1.31 14.27 -6.80
CA VAL A 255 2.25 13.46 -7.58
C VAL A 255 3.17 14.30 -8.45
N LEU A 256 2.67 15.40 -9.02
CA LEU A 256 3.39 16.21 -10.00
C LEU A 256 3.95 17.51 -9.40
N ASN A 257 3.91 17.66 -8.07
CA ASN A 257 4.38 18.86 -7.37
C ASN A 257 3.83 20.16 -7.96
N GLY A 258 2.54 20.15 -8.32
CA GLY A 258 1.82 21.29 -8.90
C GLY A 258 2.23 21.69 -10.33
N ARG A 259 3.06 20.89 -11.00
CA ARG A 259 3.63 21.26 -12.32
C ARG A 259 2.63 21.28 -13.46
N PHE A 260 1.57 20.51 -13.37
CA PHE A 260 0.53 20.46 -14.40
C PHE A 260 -0.81 20.75 -13.71
N HIS A 261 -1.38 21.89 -13.97
CA HIS A 261 -2.75 22.20 -13.52
C HIS A 261 -3.73 21.32 -14.33
N LEU A 262 -3.84 20.07 -13.94
CA LEU A 262 -4.88 19.15 -14.41
C LEU A 262 -6.16 19.44 -13.63
N ASN A 263 -6.71 20.59 -13.91
CA ASN A 263 -8.01 21.15 -13.54
C ASN A 263 -8.85 20.23 -12.64
N ASP A 264 -8.68 20.33 -11.33
CA ASP A 264 -9.53 19.75 -10.29
C ASP A 264 -9.69 18.22 -10.27
N LEU A 265 -8.93 17.47 -11.08
CA LEU A 265 -8.89 16.01 -10.97
C LEU A 265 -8.22 15.63 -9.65
N ASP A 266 -8.95 14.91 -8.82
CA ASP A 266 -8.37 14.35 -7.61
C ASP A 266 -7.57 13.06 -7.89
N TYR A 267 -6.99 12.51 -6.84
CA TYR A 267 -6.14 11.32 -6.94
C TYR A 267 -6.94 10.09 -7.42
N HIS A 268 -8.16 9.94 -6.95
CA HIS A 268 -9.07 8.87 -7.35
C HIS A 268 -9.54 9.04 -8.81
N ASP A 269 -9.94 10.25 -9.20
CA ASP A 269 -10.39 10.55 -10.57
C ASP A 269 -9.30 10.32 -11.61
N MET A 270 -8.03 10.55 -11.26
CA MET A 270 -6.92 10.28 -12.16
C MET A 270 -6.77 8.79 -12.45
N GLY A 271 -6.94 7.92 -11.45
CA GLY A 271 -6.94 6.47 -11.64
C GLY A 271 -8.03 6.02 -12.62
N ASP A 272 -9.26 6.52 -12.42
CA ASP A 272 -10.39 6.27 -13.33
C ASP A 272 -10.11 6.74 -14.75
N LEU A 273 -9.58 7.96 -14.90
CA LEU A 273 -9.25 8.52 -16.23
C LEU A 273 -8.21 7.67 -16.96
N ILE A 274 -7.14 7.27 -16.30
CA ILE A 274 -6.08 6.43 -16.90
C ILE A 274 -6.66 5.08 -17.33
N TYR A 275 -7.48 4.45 -16.50
CA TYR A 275 -8.14 3.20 -16.84
C TYR A 275 -9.09 3.34 -18.03
N ARG A 276 -9.91 4.39 -18.09
CA ARG A 276 -10.83 4.65 -19.21
C ARG A 276 -10.09 4.83 -20.53
N PHE A 277 -8.93 5.46 -20.54
CA PHE A 277 -8.10 5.55 -21.75
C PHE A 277 -7.63 4.17 -22.22
N THR A 278 -7.16 3.32 -21.31
CA THR A 278 -6.70 1.95 -21.61
C THR A 278 -7.83 1.10 -22.16
N HIS A 279 -9.00 1.15 -21.53
CA HIS A 279 -10.20 0.43 -21.97
C HIS A 279 -10.66 0.91 -23.37
N THR A 280 -10.76 2.21 -23.59
CA THR A 280 -11.19 2.80 -24.86
C THR A 280 -10.22 2.48 -26.00
N ALA A 281 -8.93 2.36 -25.70
CA ALA A 281 -7.91 1.96 -26.67
C ALA A 281 -7.96 0.45 -27.03
N GLY A 282 -8.85 -0.33 -26.39
CA GLY A 282 -8.93 -1.78 -26.58
C GLY A 282 -7.72 -2.54 -26.04
N ALA A 283 -7.01 -1.94 -25.07
CA ALA A 283 -5.80 -2.51 -24.48
C ALA A 283 -6.04 -3.08 -23.06
N ASP A 284 -7.30 -3.18 -22.62
CA ASP A 284 -7.67 -3.69 -21.31
C ASP A 284 -7.36 -5.19 -21.17
N GLN A 285 -7.08 -5.62 -19.95
CA GLN A 285 -6.89 -7.03 -19.57
C GLN A 285 -7.76 -7.36 -18.35
N PRO A 286 -8.19 -8.63 -18.15
CA PRO A 286 -8.82 -9.04 -16.90
C PRO A 286 -7.90 -8.78 -15.70
N ILE A 287 -8.48 -8.41 -14.58
CA ILE A 287 -7.73 -8.22 -13.33
C ILE A 287 -7.08 -9.54 -12.89
N GLU A 288 -7.79 -10.66 -13.03
CA GLU A 288 -7.29 -12.01 -12.75
C GLU A 288 -6.38 -12.54 -13.89
N THR A 289 -5.45 -11.70 -14.33
CA THR A 289 -4.41 -12.11 -15.27
C THR A 289 -3.14 -12.42 -14.49
N HIS A 290 -2.47 -13.53 -14.84
CA HIS A 290 -1.18 -13.88 -14.22
C HIS A 290 -0.16 -12.73 -14.43
N SER A 291 0.56 -12.33 -13.38
CA SER A 291 1.45 -11.15 -13.40
C SER A 291 2.43 -11.13 -14.58
N LYS A 292 2.98 -12.29 -14.97
CA LYS A 292 3.89 -12.41 -16.12
C LYS A 292 3.23 -12.14 -17.49
N ASP A 293 1.90 -12.25 -17.58
CA ASP A 293 1.15 -12.13 -18.83
C ASP A 293 0.60 -10.72 -19.05
N PHE A 294 0.79 -9.83 -18.09
CA PHE A 294 0.53 -8.39 -18.26
C PHE A 294 1.61 -7.73 -19.11
N SER A 295 1.20 -6.77 -19.95
CA SER A 295 2.16 -5.75 -20.40
C SER A 295 2.60 -4.90 -19.20
N SER A 296 3.81 -4.32 -19.23
CA SER A 296 4.28 -3.49 -18.13
C SER A 296 3.36 -2.28 -17.85
N ALA A 297 2.73 -1.71 -18.90
CA ALA A 297 1.76 -0.63 -18.72
C ALA A 297 0.48 -1.13 -18.03
N ASN A 298 -0.06 -2.27 -18.46
CA ASN A 298 -1.29 -2.82 -17.88
C ASN A 298 -1.07 -3.35 -16.46
N TYR A 299 0.13 -3.85 -16.14
CA TYR A 299 0.42 -4.22 -14.76
C TYR A 299 0.15 -3.04 -13.82
N GLY A 300 0.71 -1.86 -14.08
CA GLY A 300 0.45 -0.66 -13.28
C GLY A 300 -1.01 -0.17 -13.34
N ILE A 301 -1.63 -0.19 -14.53
CA ILE A 301 -2.97 0.37 -14.69
C ILE A 301 -4.06 -0.57 -14.18
N ILE A 302 -3.97 -1.86 -14.51
CA ILE A 302 -5.04 -2.81 -14.19
C ILE A 302 -4.89 -3.34 -12.78
N MET A 303 -3.68 -3.77 -12.41
CA MET A 303 -3.41 -4.36 -11.11
C MET A 303 -3.63 -3.37 -9.96
N TYR A 304 -3.20 -2.12 -10.16
CA TYR A 304 -3.32 -1.05 -9.16
C TYR A 304 -4.63 -0.26 -9.37
N GLN A 305 -4.71 0.53 -10.44
CA GLN A 305 -5.75 1.56 -10.58
C GLN A 305 -7.14 0.96 -10.81
N LYS A 306 -7.31 0.07 -11.80
CA LYS A 306 -8.61 -0.58 -12.06
C LYS A 306 -9.08 -1.36 -10.84
N THR A 307 -8.20 -2.12 -10.21
CA THR A 307 -8.55 -2.92 -9.04
C THR A 307 -8.90 -2.05 -7.84
N GLY A 308 -8.10 -1.02 -7.55
CA GLY A 308 -8.43 -0.03 -6.51
C GLY A 308 -9.81 0.59 -6.72
N LEU A 309 -10.12 1.00 -7.95
CA LEU A 309 -11.42 1.58 -8.32
C LEU A 309 -12.60 0.64 -8.07
N ILE A 310 -12.51 -0.62 -8.49
CA ILE A 310 -13.64 -1.55 -8.31
C ILE A 310 -13.83 -1.92 -6.83
N PHE A 311 -12.75 -2.05 -6.06
CA PHE A 311 -12.86 -2.27 -4.62
C PHE A 311 -13.40 -1.03 -3.89
N TYR A 312 -13.04 0.18 -4.35
CA TYR A 312 -13.65 1.41 -3.85
C TYR A 312 -15.16 1.44 -4.10
N TYR A 313 -15.57 1.04 -5.31
CA TYR A 313 -16.98 0.90 -5.67
C TYR A 313 -17.72 -0.14 -4.81
N LEU A 314 -17.10 -1.29 -4.57
CA LEU A 314 -17.64 -2.31 -3.67
C LEU A 314 -17.79 -1.78 -2.24
N LYS A 315 -16.79 -1.03 -1.75
CA LYS A 315 -16.81 -0.39 -0.44
C LYS A 315 -17.97 0.60 -0.32
N ASP A 316 -18.18 1.44 -1.32
CA ASP A 316 -19.28 2.41 -1.33
C ASP A 316 -20.64 1.72 -1.39
N TYR A 317 -20.75 0.65 -2.18
CA TYR A 317 -21.98 -0.17 -2.24
C TYR A 317 -22.34 -0.84 -0.91
N LEU A 318 -21.36 -1.33 -0.18
CA LEU A 318 -21.57 -1.99 1.12
C LEU A 318 -21.64 -0.99 2.28
N GLY A 319 -21.06 0.18 2.12
CA GLY A 319 -20.81 1.17 3.16
C GLY A 319 -19.57 0.86 3.99
N ASP A 320 -18.91 1.92 4.46
CA ASP A 320 -17.61 1.85 5.14
C ASP A 320 -17.60 0.87 6.33
N LEU A 321 -18.62 0.93 7.18
CA LEU A 321 -18.67 0.11 8.40
C LEU A 321 -18.74 -1.39 8.10
N GLU A 322 -19.54 -1.77 7.11
CA GLU A 322 -19.69 -3.17 6.73
C GLU A 322 -18.46 -3.68 5.99
N PHE A 323 -17.91 -2.87 5.08
CA PHE A 323 -16.69 -3.21 4.37
C PHE A 323 -15.53 -3.40 5.35
N ASP A 324 -15.30 -2.47 6.28
CA ASP A 324 -14.23 -2.56 7.28
C ASP A 324 -14.41 -3.78 8.19
N ARG A 325 -15.64 -4.08 8.60
CA ARG A 325 -15.95 -5.28 9.39
C ARG A 325 -15.52 -6.56 8.65
N ILE A 326 -15.79 -6.64 7.36
CA ILE A 326 -15.39 -7.78 6.51
C ILE A 326 -13.88 -7.85 6.36
N MET A 327 -13.20 -6.71 6.14
CA MET A 327 -11.75 -6.67 6.04
C MET A 327 -11.05 -7.09 7.34
N HIS A 328 -11.61 -6.72 8.50
CA HIS A 328 -11.15 -7.22 9.80
C HIS A 328 -11.33 -8.74 9.91
N ALA A 329 -12.47 -9.27 9.48
CA ALA A 329 -12.71 -10.71 9.45
C ALA A 329 -11.75 -11.43 8.49
N TYR A 330 -11.45 -10.82 7.34
CA TYR A 330 -10.47 -11.34 6.38
C TYR A 330 -9.08 -11.44 7.02
N PHE A 331 -8.62 -10.36 7.65
CA PHE A 331 -7.37 -10.33 8.38
C PHE A 331 -7.31 -11.41 9.48
N ASP A 332 -8.34 -11.50 10.32
CA ASP A 332 -8.35 -12.45 11.44
C ASP A 332 -8.37 -13.91 10.99
N ASN A 333 -9.06 -14.22 9.90
CA ASN A 333 -9.15 -15.56 9.34
C ASN A 333 -7.88 -15.99 8.60
N TRP A 334 -7.21 -15.03 7.94
CA TRP A 334 -6.16 -15.32 6.98
C TRP A 334 -4.76 -14.81 7.33
N LYS A 335 -4.60 -14.08 8.45
CA LYS A 335 -3.26 -13.67 8.89
C LYS A 335 -2.31 -14.88 9.02
N PHE A 336 -1.15 -14.73 8.40
CA PHE A 336 -0.09 -15.75 8.33
C PHE A 336 -0.49 -17.03 7.60
N LYS A 337 -1.38 -16.91 6.62
CA LYS A 337 -1.83 -17.97 5.74
C LYS A 337 -1.85 -17.49 4.29
N HIS A 338 -2.19 -18.39 3.37
CA HIS A 338 -2.18 -18.15 1.92
C HIS A 338 -3.61 -18.22 1.35
N PRO A 339 -4.42 -17.15 1.44
CA PRO A 339 -5.75 -17.12 0.86
C PRO A 339 -5.68 -17.11 -0.67
N GLN A 340 -6.76 -17.57 -1.28
CA GLN A 340 -7.01 -17.51 -2.72
C GLN A 340 -8.19 -16.58 -3.00
N PRO A 341 -8.42 -16.14 -4.25
CA PRO A 341 -9.56 -15.28 -4.60
C PRO A 341 -10.90 -15.80 -4.10
N GLU A 342 -11.12 -17.10 -4.18
CA GLU A 342 -12.36 -17.72 -3.72
C GLU A 342 -12.58 -17.62 -2.21
N ASP A 343 -11.51 -17.63 -1.44
CA ASP A 343 -11.60 -17.49 0.03
C ASP A 343 -12.07 -16.07 0.41
N LEU A 344 -11.62 -15.05 -0.32
CA LEU A 344 -12.08 -13.67 -0.17
C LEU A 344 -13.55 -13.52 -0.60
N ARG A 345 -13.92 -14.08 -1.77
CA ARG A 345 -15.29 -14.09 -2.27
C ARG A 345 -16.26 -14.69 -1.27
N ILE A 346 -15.99 -15.92 -0.85
CA ILE A 346 -16.82 -16.64 0.13
C ILE A 346 -17.01 -15.83 1.40
N LEU A 347 -15.97 -15.17 1.86
CA LEU A 347 -16.09 -14.31 3.04
C LEU A 347 -17.05 -13.14 2.80
N PHE A 348 -16.86 -12.38 1.71
CA PHE A 348 -17.73 -11.25 1.39
C PHE A 348 -19.21 -11.69 1.20
N GLU A 349 -19.46 -12.76 0.45
CA GLU A 349 -20.80 -13.28 0.20
C GLU A 349 -21.48 -13.78 1.50
N ASN A 350 -20.74 -14.50 2.36
CA ASN A 350 -21.26 -14.98 3.63
C ASN A 350 -21.59 -13.85 4.60
N GLU A 351 -20.69 -12.87 4.72
CA GLU A 351 -20.84 -11.76 5.66
C GLU A 351 -21.96 -10.77 5.25
N THR A 352 -22.19 -10.60 3.95
CA THR A 352 -23.19 -9.68 3.42
C THR A 352 -24.53 -10.36 3.10
N GLY A 353 -24.53 -11.67 2.89
CA GLY A 353 -25.69 -12.41 2.34
C GLY A 353 -26.05 -12.02 0.91
N LYS A 354 -25.14 -11.35 0.18
CA LYS A 354 -25.37 -10.84 -1.18
C LYS A 354 -24.67 -11.73 -2.21
N ASP A 355 -25.28 -11.86 -3.39
CA ASP A 355 -24.61 -12.38 -4.57
C ASP A 355 -23.66 -11.29 -5.12
N LEU A 356 -22.35 -11.57 -5.11
CA LEU A 356 -21.31 -10.69 -5.60
C LEU A 356 -20.66 -11.23 -6.89
N SER A 357 -21.36 -12.09 -7.63
CA SER A 357 -20.89 -12.60 -8.93
C SER A 357 -20.58 -11.49 -9.93
N TRP A 358 -21.36 -10.39 -9.94
CA TRP A 358 -21.08 -9.21 -10.76
C TRP A 358 -19.69 -8.61 -10.49
N PHE A 359 -19.18 -8.74 -9.26
CA PHE A 359 -17.86 -8.24 -8.87
C PHE A 359 -16.77 -9.28 -9.18
N PHE A 360 -16.89 -10.51 -8.66
CA PHE A 360 -15.84 -11.51 -8.76
C PHE A 360 -15.78 -12.20 -10.13
N ASP A 361 -16.92 -12.50 -10.76
CA ASP A 361 -16.95 -13.20 -12.05
C ASP A 361 -16.88 -12.23 -13.24
N ASP A 362 -17.55 -11.08 -13.15
CA ASP A 362 -17.56 -10.12 -14.26
C ASP A 362 -16.40 -9.12 -14.18
N LEU A 363 -16.27 -8.32 -13.10
CA LEU A 363 -15.29 -7.23 -13.05
C LEU A 363 -13.86 -7.74 -12.87
N ILE A 364 -13.63 -8.81 -12.08
CA ILE A 364 -12.29 -9.34 -11.83
C ILE A 364 -11.85 -10.30 -12.95
N GLN A 365 -12.71 -11.23 -13.36
CA GLN A 365 -12.36 -12.29 -14.30
C GLN A 365 -12.39 -11.87 -15.77
N THR A 366 -13.00 -10.72 -16.10
CA THR A 366 -13.18 -10.29 -17.49
C THR A 366 -12.78 -8.82 -17.68
N THR A 367 -12.87 -8.34 -18.92
CA THR A 367 -12.77 -6.91 -19.26
C THR A 367 -14.13 -6.23 -19.31
N ASN A 368 -15.19 -6.89 -18.84
CA ASN A 368 -16.53 -6.31 -18.75
C ASN A 368 -16.53 -5.09 -17.82
N HIS A 369 -17.42 -4.14 -18.09
CA HIS A 369 -17.53 -2.92 -17.32
C HIS A 369 -18.98 -2.54 -17.02
N LEU A 370 -19.13 -1.76 -15.95
CA LEU A 370 -20.39 -1.11 -15.59
C LEU A 370 -20.59 0.12 -16.49
N ASP A 371 -21.72 0.20 -17.16
CA ASP A 371 -22.13 1.39 -17.90
C ASP A 371 -23.66 1.50 -17.87
N PHE A 372 -24.18 2.58 -17.29
CA PHE A 372 -25.59 2.80 -17.12
C PHE A 372 -26.01 4.16 -17.67
N LYS A 373 -27.13 4.19 -18.37
CA LYS A 373 -27.69 5.40 -18.94
C LYS A 373 -29.05 5.72 -18.34
N ILE A 374 -29.22 6.92 -17.81
CA ILE A 374 -30.52 7.44 -17.44
C ILE A 374 -31.36 7.67 -18.70
N ILE A 375 -32.49 6.96 -18.80
CA ILE A 375 -33.44 7.05 -19.91
C ILE A 375 -34.50 8.08 -19.64
N ARG A 376 -34.95 8.16 -18.38
CA ARG A 376 -36.06 9.03 -18.00
C ARG A 376 -36.07 9.28 -16.51
N VAL A 377 -36.41 10.49 -16.10
CA VAL A 377 -36.79 10.87 -14.73
C VAL A 377 -38.23 11.35 -14.76
N LYS A 378 -39.09 10.83 -13.89
CA LYS A 378 -40.50 11.25 -13.71
C LYS A 378 -40.73 11.65 -12.27
N PRO A 379 -41.28 12.85 -12.00
CA PRO A 379 -41.77 13.19 -10.66
C PRO A 379 -42.92 12.27 -10.24
N GLU A 380 -42.94 11.89 -8.97
CA GLU A 380 -44.10 11.24 -8.34
C GLU A 380 -44.86 12.20 -7.42
N LEU A 381 -46.20 11.96 -7.26
CA LEU A 381 -47.12 12.85 -6.61
C LEU A 381 -46.91 13.04 -5.08
N LYS A 382 -45.96 12.35 -4.47
CA LYS A 382 -45.66 12.40 -3.02
C LYS A 382 -44.17 12.59 -2.71
N ASN A 383 -43.57 13.64 -3.26
CA ASN A 383 -42.16 14.04 -2.96
C ASN A 383 -41.07 13.07 -3.37
N GLY A 384 -41.20 12.38 -4.49
CA GLY A 384 -40.18 11.51 -5.03
C GLY A 384 -40.06 11.64 -6.55
N CYS A 385 -39.14 10.86 -7.13
CA CYS A 385 -39.05 10.67 -8.57
C CYS A 385 -38.75 9.20 -8.90
N VAL A 386 -39.22 8.76 -10.06
CA VAL A 386 -38.88 7.47 -10.64
C VAL A 386 -37.78 7.70 -11.69
N VAL A 387 -36.62 7.13 -11.47
CA VAL A 387 -35.53 7.14 -12.41
C VAL A 387 -35.52 5.83 -13.19
N LYS A 388 -35.65 5.91 -14.53
CA LYS A 388 -35.51 4.75 -15.40
C LYS A 388 -34.09 4.71 -15.95
N VAL A 389 -33.36 3.66 -15.59
CA VAL A 389 -31.99 3.42 -16.03
C VAL A 389 -31.96 2.26 -17.04
N LYS A 390 -31.04 2.30 -17.98
CA LYS A 390 -30.70 1.20 -18.88
C LYS A 390 -29.25 0.83 -18.68
N ASN A 391 -28.99 -0.45 -18.43
CA ASN A 391 -27.63 -0.98 -18.54
C ASN A 391 -27.22 -1.01 -20.02
N VAL A 392 -26.16 -0.32 -20.37
CA VAL A 392 -25.56 -0.31 -21.72
C VAL A 392 -24.18 -0.95 -21.72
N GLY A 393 -23.64 -1.30 -20.54
CA GLY A 393 -22.46 -2.12 -20.35
C GLY A 393 -22.75 -3.62 -20.35
N GLN A 394 -21.80 -4.41 -19.87
CA GLN A 394 -21.89 -5.86 -19.83
C GLN A 394 -22.17 -6.40 -18.42
N VAL A 395 -21.86 -5.65 -17.37
CA VAL A 395 -22.00 -6.07 -15.97
C VAL A 395 -23.35 -5.65 -15.40
N ASN A 396 -24.04 -6.58 -14.76
CA ASN A 396 -25.31 -6.33 -14.06
C ASN A 396 -25.06 -6.09 -12.56
N GLY A 397 -24.22 -5.09 -12.24
CA GLY A 397 -23.93 -4.71 -10.86
C GLY A 397 -24.92 -3.67 -10.29
N PRO A 398 -24.82 -3.35 -9.01
CA PRO A 398 -25.55 -2.23 -8.40
C PRO A 398 -25.17 -0.91 -9.06
N ILE A 399 -26.00 0.11 -8.88
CA ILE A 399 -25.77 1.46 -9.39
C ILE A 399 -26.15 2.47 -8.32
N GLU A 400 -25.26 3.42 -8.06
CA GLU A 400 -25.55 4.55 -7.21
C GLU A 400 -26.32 5.63 -7.96
N ILE A 401 -27.39 6.13 -7.37
CA ILE A 401 -28.19 7.26 -7.89
C ILE A 401 -28.24 8.34 -6.82
N ASN A 402 -27.65 9.48 -7.11
CA ASN A 402 -27.64 10.64 -6.24
C ASN A 402 -28.65 11.69 -6.71
N ALA A 403 -29.51 12.16 -5.80
CA ALA A 403 -30.46 13.25 -6.04
C ALA A 403 -29.94 14.54 -5.40
N PHE A 404 -29.93 15.63 -6.17
CA PHE A 404 -29.46 16.94 -5.72
C PHE A 404 -30.58 17.98 -5.81
N LYS A 405 -30.57 18.94 -4.87
CA LYS A 405 -31.37 20.13 -4.91
C LYS A 405 -30.51 21.35 -4.64
N ASN A 406 -30.38 22.23 -5.63
CA ASN A 406 -29.51 23.41 -5.55
C ASN A 406 -28.07 23.05 -5.14
N ASP A 407 -27.51 22.00 -5.76
CA ASP A 407 -26.19 21.42 -5.49
C ASP A 407 -26.02 20.70 -4.14
N ASP A 408 -27.03 20.72 -3.28
CA ASP A 408 -27.03 19.94 -2.04
C ASP A 408 -27.50 18.50 -2.33
N LEU A 409 -26.73 17.50 -1.93
CA LEU A 409 -27.11 16.10 -1.97
C LEU A 409 -28.24 15.85 -0.98
N ILE A 410 -29.43 15.42 -1.49
CA ILE A 410 -30.61 15.17 -0.66
C ILE A 410 -30.93 13.69 -0.48
N GLU A 411 -30.47 12.83 -1.37
CA GLU A 411 -30.74 11.40 -1.31
C GLU A 411 -29.71 10.63 -2.13
N THR A 412 -29.25 9.50 -1.61
CA THR A 412 -28.46 8.48 -2.30
C THR A 412 -29.21 7.15 -2.26
N SER A 413 -29.32 6.46 -3.38
CA SER A 413 -29.94 5.14 -3.49
C SER A 413 -29.07 4.21 -4.34
N TRP A 414 -28.94 2.97 -3.87
CA TRP A 414 -28.29 1.89 -4.61
C TRP A 414 -29.32 0.94 -5.23
#